data_7d076e064c6a8ebfb610df9adf0e0562
#
_entry.id   7d076e064c6a8ebfb610df9adf0e0562
#
_cell.length_a   1.000
_cell.length_b   1.000
_cell.length_c   1.000
_cell.angle_alpha   90.00
_cell.angle_beta   90.00
_cell.angle_gamma   90.00
#
_symmetry.space_group_name_H-M   'P 1'
#
loop_
_entity.id
_entity.type
_entity.pdbx_description
1 polymer ?
#
loop_
_entity_poly.entity_id
_entity_poly.type
_entity_poly.pdbx_seq_one_letter_code
_entity_poly.pdbx_strand_id
1 'polypeptide(L)'
;MKMHANARLSLKGRELLVARVEDAGWSLSAAAEAAGISDRTARKWLVRYRAEGPAGLLDRSSAPRTVANRTDERRVEVIAALRRLRMTGAEIAECLGMALSTVSGILTRIGLGKLGRLGLEPPQRYERERPGELIHIDVKKLGRIRDGAGHRATAKRGRYTGRRRDAAGIARGTVGWEYVHIAIDDATRLAYVEVLADEKATTAVGFLRRAVAHYAGYGIKVEQLITDNGSPYISTIHALACRALAIRHLRTRPYRPQTNGKAERFIRTMLGGWAYGAIYRSSPERNTALAGWLDFYNRRRPHGALSHKPPLARLNELNNLLGSYS
;
A
#
# COMPACT_ATOMS: atom_id res chain seq x y z
N MET A 1 8.99 7.74 -20.15
CA MET A 1 8.09 8.54 -21.01
C MET A 1 7.00 7.61 -21.54
N LYS A 2 5.72 7.85 -21.26
CA LYS A 2 4.64 7.00 -21.77
C LYS A 2 4.21 7.56 -23.15
N MET A 3 4.36 6.78 -24.20
CA MET A 3 3.82 7.10 -25.50
C MET A 3 2.28 7.09 -25.45
N HIS A 4 1.66 7.99 -26.21
CA HIS A 4 0.20 7.94 -26.39
C HIS A 4 -0.20 6.62 -27.05
N ALA A 5 -1.23 5.95 -26.54
CA ALA A 5 -1.64 4.61 -27.00
C ALA A 5 -1.91 4.54 -28.53
N ASN A 6 -2.30 5.65 -29.14
CA ASN A 6 -2.59 5.77 -30.58
C ASN A 6 -1.45 6.43 -31.38
N ALA A 7 -0.23 6.54 -30.82
CA ALA A 7 0.89 7.10 -31.58
C ALA A 7 1.40 6.05 -32.60
N ARG A 8 1.21 6.32 -33.88
CA ARG A 8 1.68 5.44 -34.97
C ARG A 8 3.21 5.34 -35.08
N LEU A 9 3.94 6.36 -34.64
CA LEU A 9 5.40 6.37 -34.60
C LEU A 9 5.92 6.52 -33.18
N SER A 10 6.80 5.60 -32.80
CA SER A 10 7.65 5.75 -31.62
C SER A 10 8.69 6.88 -31.82
N LEU A 11 9.36 7.31 -30.75
CA LEU A 11 10.47 8.27 -30.87
C LEU A 11 11.52 7.76 -31.87
N LYS A 12 11.90 6.48 -31.73
CA LYS A 12 12.86 5.83 -32.64
C LYS A 12 12.35 5.77 -34.10
N GLY A 13 11.04 5.59 -34.30
CA GLY A 13 10.46 5.65 -35.64
C GLY A 13 10.50 7.06 -36.25
N ARG A 14 10.41 8.11 -35.44
CA ARG A 14 10.56 9.51 -35.88
C ARG A 14 12.02 9.84 -36.21
N GLU A 15 12.95 9.36 -35.44
CA GLU A 15 14.40 9.47 -35.70
C GLU A 15 14.76 8.78 -37.02
N LEU A 16 14.27 7.55 -37.25
CA LEU A 16 14.49 6.81 -38.46
C LEU A 16 13.86 7.51 -39.70
N LEU A 17 12.65 8.08 -39.55
CA LEU A 17 12.02 8.88 -40.60
C LEU A 17 12.90 10.06 -41.02
N VAL A 18 13.42 10.78 -40.02
CA VAL A 18 14.30 11.94 -40.28
C VAL A 18 15.61 11.51 -40.93
N ALA A 19 16.27 10.46 -40.40
CA ALA A 19 17.52 9.97 -40.97
C ALA A 19 17.39 9.51 -42.43
N ARG A 20 16.25 8.91 -42.79
CA ARG A 20 15.97 8.54 -44.19
C ARG A 20 15.92 9.76 -45.11
N VAL A 21 15.33 10.86 -44.65
CA VAL A 21 15.20 12.08 -45.48
C VAL A 21 16.45 12.93 -45.45
N GLU A 22 17.02 13.20 -44.29
CA GLU A 22 18.17 14.12 -44.13
C GLU A 22 19.50 13.48 -44.48
N ASP A 23 19.71 12.21 -44.09
CA ASP A 23 21.03 11.55 -44.22
C ASP A 23 21.08 10.63 -45.44
N ALA A 24 19.97 9.90 -45.72
CA ALA A 24 19.90 8.92 -46.80
C ALA A 24 19.27 9.46 -48.10
N GLY A 25 18.84 10.73 -48.13
CA GLY A 25 18.33 11.42 -49.32
C GLY A 25 17.00 10.90 -49.87
N TRP A 26 16.18 10.22 -49.05
CA TRP A 26 14.89 9.73 -49.49
C TRP A 26 13.92 10.89 -49.73
N SER A 27 12.98 10.67 -50.68
CA SER A 27 11.84 11.60 -50.80
C SER A 27 10.96 11.51 -49.55
N LEU A 28 10.31 12.62 -49.21
CA LEU A 28 9.39 12.66 -48.04
C LEU A 28 8.29 11.62 -48.17
N SER A 29 7.70 11.43 -49.36
CA SER A 29 6.66 10.44 -49.60
C SER A 29 7.13 9.01 -49.42
N ALA A 30 8.31 8.65 -49.95
CA ALA A 30 8.88 7.32 -49.75
C ALA A 30 9.18 7.03 -48.27
N ALA A 31 9.69 8.02 -47.54
CA ALA A 31 9.95 7.86 -46.09
C ALA A 31 8.65 7.78 -45.28
N ALA A 32 7.59 8.48 -45.67
CA ALA A 32 6.27 8.43 -45.05
C ALA A 32 5.59 7.08 -45.28
N GLU A 33 5.62 6.56 -46.51
CA GLU A 33 5.09 5.26 -46.90
C GLU A 33 5.80 4.14 -46.08
N ALA A 34 7.13 4.14 -46.08
CA ALA A 34 7.91 3.18 -45.32
C ALA A 34 7.73 3.25 -43.79
N ALA A 35 7.24 4.37 -43.29
CA ALA A 35 6.88 4.57 -41.88
C ALA A 35 5.39 4.32 -41.58
N GLY A 36 4.58 4.01 -42.58
CA GLY A 36 3.13 3.76 -42.46
C GLY A 36 2.34 5.00 -42.02
N ILE A 37 2.77 6.20 -42.41
CA ILE A 37 2.16 7.48 -42.05
C ILE A 37 1.86 8.34 -43.30
N SER A 38 1.02 9.37 -43.14
CA SER A 38 0.79 10.33 -44.23
C SER A 38 1.96 11.32 -44.38
N ASP A 39 2.14 11.81 -45.62
CA ASP A 39 3.11 12.87 -45.95
C ASP A 39 2.99 14.09 -45.05
N ARG A 40 1.75 14.48 -44.72
CA ARG A 40 1.50 15.57 -43.76
C ARG A 40 2.11 15.31 -42.40
N THR A 41 2.02 14.07 -41.91
CA THR A 41 2.61 13.68 -40.62
C THR A 41 4.12 13.64 -40.72
N ALA A 42 4.68 13.11 -41.80
CA ALA A 42 6.11 13.08 -42.04
C ALA A 42 6.71 14.49 -42.10
N ARG A 43 6.04 15.40 -42.90
CA ARG A 43 6.43 16.81 -42.99
C ARG A 43 6.40 17.51 -41.63
N LYS A 44 5.39 17.25 -40.80
CA LYS A 44 5.31 17.81 -39.45
C LYS A 44 6.53 17.43 -38.60
N TRP A 45 6.96 16.18 -38.64
CA TRP A 45 8.12 15.72 -37.85
C TRP A 45 9.43 16.29 -38.39
N LEU A 46 9.59 16.37 -39.70
CA LEU A 46 10.76 16.92 -40.36
C LEU A 46 10.92 18.43 -40.07
N VAL A 47 9.84 19.21 -40.16
CA VAL A 47 9.85 20.64 -39.81
C VAL A 47 10.25 20.86 -38.37
N ARG A 48 9.71 20.05 -37.47
CA ARG A 48 10.03 20.13 -36.03
C ARG A 48 11.48 19.76 -35.74
N TYR A 49 12.00 18.76 -36.43
CA TYR A 49 13.41 18.38 -36.30
C TYR A 49 14.35 19.47 -36.83
N ARG A 50 14.04 20.03 -37.98
CA ARG A 50 14.86 21.14 -38.58
C ARG A 50 14.88 22.37 -37.69
N ALA A 51 13.78 22.64 -36.94
CA ALA A 51 13.68 23.80 -36.06
C ALA A 51 14.31 23.58 -34.69
N GLU A 52 14.27 22.38 -34.14
CA GLU A 52 14.58 22.12 -32.73
C GLU A 52 15.52 20.92 -32.52
N GLY A 53 16.01 20.33 -33.60
CA GLY A 53 16.84 19.11 -33.54
C GLY A 53 16.10 17.90 -32.93
N PRO A 54 16.80 16.97 -32.29
CA PRO A 54 16.21 15.78 -31.69
C PRO A 54 15.11 16.10 -30.67
N ALA A 55 15.16 17.24 -29.98
CA ALA A 55 14.14 17.67 -29.04
C ALA A 55 12.78 17.90 -29.72
N GLY A 56 12.76 18.29 -30.99
CA GLY A 56 11.55 18.45 -31.79
C GLY A 56 10.77 17.15 -32.04
N LEU A 57 11.40 15.99 -31.89
CA LEU A 57 10.80 14.69 -32.07
C LEU A 57 10.09 14.18 -30.80
N LEU A 58 10.26 14.85 -29.66
CA LEU A 58 9.60 14.48 -28.41
C LEU A 58 8.09 14.79 -28.45
N ASP A 59 7.30 14.02 -27.69
CA ASP A 59 5.88 14.30 -27.53
C ASP A 59 5.68 15.61 -26.76
N ARG A 60 4.82 16.48 -27.30
CA ARG A 60 4.39 17.70 -26.64
C ARG A 60 3.05 17.51 -25.98
N SER A 61 2.80 18.25 -24.91
CA SER A 61 1.49 18.30 -24.28
C SER A 61 0.41 18.70 -25.31
N SER A 62 -0.67 17.94 -25.36
CA SER A 62 -1.87 18.29 -26.15
C SER A 62 -2.83 19.18 -25.37
N ALA A 63 -2.49 19.56 -24.14
CA ALA A 63 -3.32 20.45 -23.35
C ALA A 63 -3.39 21.84 -24.00
N PRO A 64 -4.58 22.45 -24.08
CA PRO A 64 -4.72 23.81 -24.62
C PRO A 64 -3.92 24.79 -23.77
N ARG A 65 -3.24 25.73 -24.43
CA ARG A 65 -2.48 26.80 -23.74
C ARG A 65 -3.40 27.74 -22.97
N THR A 66 -4.61 27.93 -23.45
CA THR A 66 -5.62 28.78 -22.82
C THR A 66 -6.89 27.97 -22.66
N VAL A 67 -7.45 27.95 -21.45
CA VAL A 67 -8.73 27.32 -21.13
C VAL A 67 -9.74 28.44 -20.92
N ALA A 68 -10.64 28.64 -21.91
CA ALA A 68 -11.60 29.76 -21.90
C ALA A 68 -12.47 29.84 -20.63
N ASN A 69 -12.83 28.67 -20.06
CA ASN A 69 -13.68 28.58 -18.87
C ASN A 69 -12.88 28.28 -17.58
N ARG A 70 -11.62 28.69 -17.54
CA ARG A 70 -10.82 28.51 -16.31
C ARG A 70 -11.38 29.40 -15.20
N THR A 71 -11.64 28.80 -14.05
CA THR A 71 -12.06 29.57 -12.88
C THR A 71 -10.95 30.56 -12.51
N ASP A 72 -11.34 31.82 -12.32
CA ASP A 72 -10.48 32.92 -11.92
C ASP A 72 -9.70 32.59 -10.63
N GLU A 73 -8.47 33.02 -10.56
CA GLU A 73 -7.56 32.73 -9.44
C GLU A 73 -8.07 33.26 -8.11
N ARG A 74 -8.73 34.42 -8.08
CA ARG A 74 -9.40 34.95 -6.89
C ARG A 74 -10.46 34.02 -6.34
N ARG A 75 -11.27 33.41 -7.23
CA ARG A 75 -12.28 32.41 -6.82
C ARG A 75 -11.61 31.12 -6.30
N VAL A 76 -10.49 30.72 -6.84
CA VAL A 76 -9.71 29.58 -6.34
C VAL A 76 -9.19 29.87 -4.93
N GLU A 77 -8.70 31.07 -4.66
CA GLU A 77 -8.26 31.52 -3.32
C GLU A 77 -9.42 31.53 -2.31
N VAL A 78 -10.58 32.04 -2.71
CA VAL A 78 -11.79 32.03 -1.86
C VAL A 78 -12.20 30.60 -1.53
N ILE A 79 -12.22 29.68 -2.53
CA ILE A 79 -12.50 28.27 -2.30
C ILE A 79 -11.50 27.65 -1.32
N ALA A 80 -10.20 27.99 -1.45
CA ALA A 80 -9.17 27.51 -0.56
C ALA A 80 -9.35 28.06 0.86
N ALA A 81 -9.71 29.33 1.02
CA ALA A 81 -9.98 29.97 2.31
C ALA A 81 -11.18 29.32 3.02
N LEU A 82 -12.30 29.16 2.32
CA LEU A 82 -13.49 28.50 2.87
C LEU A 82 -13.20 27.04 3.26
N ARG A 83 -12.39 26.35 2.46
CA ARG A 83 -11.96 24.98 2.78
C ARG A 83 -11.09 24.92 4.04
N ARG A 84 -10.20 25.89 4.27
CA ARG A 84 -9.40 26.00 5.50
C ARG A 84 -10.26 26.24 6.72
N LEU A 85 -11.41 26.90 6.56
CA LEU A 85 -12.45 27.04 7.60
C LEU A 85 -13.26 25.75 7.79
N ARG A 86 -12.82 24.62 7.17
CA ARG A 86 -13.40 23.27 7.26
C ARG A 86 -14.77 23.10 6.59
N MET A 87 -15.17 23.99 5.71
CA MET A 87 -16.38 23.82 4.92
C MET A 87 -16.25 22.64 3.97
N THR A 88 -17.32 21.89 3.78
CA THR A 88 -17.39 20.78 2.80
C THR A 88 -17.42 21.35 1.38
N GLY A 89 -17.12 20.51 0.38
CA GLY A 89 -17.22 20.92 -1.03
C GLY A 89 -18.65 21.37 -1.44
N ALA A 90 -19.67 20.76 -0.85
CA ALA A 90 -21.07 21.10 -1.09
C ALA A 90 -21.42 22.48 -0.53
N GLU A 91 -21.05 22.77 0.74
CA GLU A 91 -21.27 24.08 1.37
C GLU A 91 -20.54 25.21 0.61
N ILE A 92 -19.31 24.96 0.16
CA ILE A 92 -18.56 25.93 -0.65
C ILE A 92 -19.24 26.16 -2.00
N ALA A 93 -19.73 25.09 -2.65
CA ALA A 93 -20.44 25.18 -3.93
C ALA A 93 -21.73 26.00 -3.79
N GLU A 94 -22.49 25.77 -2.75
CA GLU A 94 -23.72 26.52 -2.42
C GLU A 94 -23.40 27.98 -2.13
N CYS A 95 -22.42 28.23 -1.25
CA CYS A 95 -22.02 29.60 -0.83
C CYS A 95 -21.56 30.46 -2.03
N LEU A 96 -20.88 29.86 -3.02
CA LEU A 96 -20.33 30.57 -4.17
C LEU A 96 -21.20 30.48 -5.44
N GLY A 97 -22.35 29.82 -5.39
CA GLY A 97 -23.21 29.58 -6.55
C GLY A 97 -22.49 28.80 -7.67
N MET A 98 -21.61 27.85 -7.32
CA MET A 98 -20.80 27.08 -8.26
C MET A 98 -21.22 25.63 -8.31
N ALA A 99 -20.99 24.97 -9.46
CA ALA A 99 -21.18 23.53 -9.53
C ALA A 99 -20.24 22.78 -8.57
N LEU A 100 -20.77 21.81 -7.84
CA LEU A 100 -19.98 20.96 -6.90
C LEU A 100 -18.80 20.26 -7.58
N SER A 101 -18.98 19.82 -8.83
CA SER A 101 -17.93 19.21 -9.64
C SER A 101 -16.75 20.15 -9.87
N THR A 102 -17.03 21.44 -10.14
CA THR A 102 -16.02 22.49 -10.31
C THR A 102 -15.25 22.73 -9.02
N VAL A 103 -15.96 22.92 -7.90
CA VAL A 103 -15.33 23.10 -6.57
C VAL A 103 -14.49 21.88 -6.19
N SER A 104 -15.00 20.67 -6.37
CA SER A 104 -14.27 19.42 -6.08
C SER A 104 -13.02 19.27 -6.95
N GLY A 105 -13.12 19.62 -8.24
CA GLY A 105 -11.96 19.61 -9.14
C GLY A 105 -10.90 20.62 -8.75
N ILE A 106 -11.30 21.83 -8.34
CA ILE A 106 -10.38 22.87 -7.85
C ILE A 106 -9.71 22.40 -6.56
N LEU A 107 -10.47 21.96 -5.56
CA LEU A 107 -9.94 21.47 -4.28
C LEU A 107 -8.95 20.32 -4.49
N THR A 108 -9.20 19.43 -5.43
CA THR A 108 -8.29 18.32 -5.75
C THR A 108 -6.98 18.84 -6.36
N ARG A 109 -7.04 19.78 -7.29
CA ARG A 109 -5.84 20.38 -7.94
C ARG A 109 -4.95 21.13 -6.97
N ILE A 110 -5.54 21.86 -6.00
CA ILE A 110 -4.78 22.60 -4.98
C ILE A 110 -4.42 21.75 -3.73
N GLY A 111 -4.67 20.43 -3.76
CA GLY A 111 -4.31 19.52 -2.67
C GLY A 111 -5.25 19.55 -1.45
N LEU A 112 -6.37 20.26 -1.52
CA LEU A 112 -7.33 20.42 -0.41
C LEU A 112 -8.57 19.52 -0.54
N GLY A 113 -8.54 18.49 -1.41
CA GLY A 113 -9.68 17.63 -1.72
C GLY A 113 -10.22 16.84 -0.51
N LYS A 114 -9.37 16.48 0.45
CA LYS A 114 -9.75 15.66 1.62
C LYS A 114 -9.83 16.50 2.89
N LEU A 115 -11.04 16.83 3.33
CA LEU A 115 -11.30 17.62 4.53
C LEU A 115 -10.65 17.03 5.81
N GLY A 116 -10.68 15.70 5.98
CA GLY A 116 -10.08 15.03 7.14
C GLY A 116 -8.55 15.10 7.21
N ARG A 117 -7.88 15.57 6.15
CA ARG A 117 -6.42 15.75 6.12
C ARG A 117 -6.00 17.23 6.15
N LEU A 118 -6.95 18.12 6.31
CA LEU A 118 -6.68 19.56 6.33
C LEU A 118 -5.90 19.92 7.60
N GLY A 119 -4.75 20.56 7.46
CA GLY A 119 -3.88 20.93 8.58
C GLY A 119 -3.07 19.79 9.19
N LEU A 120 -3.16 18.58 8.63
CA LEU A 120 -2.27 17.48 9.00
C LEU A 120 -1.03 17.51 8.12
N GLU A 121 0.13 17.51 8.73
CA GLU A 121 1.37 17.26 7.99
C GLU A 121 1.29 15.91 7.26
N PRO A 122 1.81 15.81 6.03
CA PRO A 122 1.92 14.53 5.37
C PRO A 122 2.63 13.55 6.29
N PRO A 123 2.11 12.33 6.51
CA PRO A 123 2.81 11.37 7.35
C PRO A 123 4.19 11.12 6.74
N GLN A 124 5.22 11.42 7.51
CA GLN A 124 6.59 11.09 7.12
C GLN A 124 6.67 9.57 6.97
N ARG A 125 6.84 9.12 5.75
CA ARG A 125 7.13 7.70 5.47
C ARG A 125 8.56 7.45 5.90
N TYR A 126 8.73 6.77 7.03
CA TYR A 126 10.02 6.20 7.37
C TYR A 126 10.06 4.74 6.92
N GLU A 127 11.18 4.33 6.43
CA GLU A 127 11.49 2.95 6.06
C GLU A 127 12.92 2.68 6.51
N ARG A 128 13.12 1.56 7.20
CA ARG A 128 14.45 1.14 7.60
C ARG A 128 15.20 0.58 6.41
N GLU A 129 16.50 0.75 6.41
CA GLU A 129 17.34 0.37 5.27
C GLU A 129 17.74 -1.09 5.33
N ARG A 130 17.95 -1.61 6.56
CA ARG A 130 18.46 -2.96 6.79
C ARG A 130 17.40 -3.89 7.36
N PRO A 131 17.35 -5.16 6.89
CA PRO A 131 16.50 -6.18 7.50
C PRO A 131 16.82 -6.37 8.97
N GLY A 132 15.79 -6.51 9.82
CA GLY A 132 15.95 -6.71 11.27
C GLY A 132 16.20 -5.44 12.09
N GLU A 133 16.48 -4.30 11.46
CA GLU A 133 16.65 -3.03 12.16
C GLU A 133 15.41 -2.66 12.97
N LEU A 134 14.22 -2.97 12.47
CA LEU A 134 12.95 -2.77 13.17
C LEU A 134 11.92 -3.83 12.79
N ILE A 135 11.41 -4.55 13.76
CA ILE A 135 10.30 -5.48 13.62
C ILE A 135 9.05 -4.88 14.24
N HIS A 136 7.96 -4.87 13.51
CA HIS A 136 6.63 -4.48 14.00
C HIS A 136 5.90 -5.70 14.54
N ILE A 137 5.43 -5.64 15.79
CA ILE A 137 4.64 -6.71 16.41
C ILE A 137 3.25 -6.18 16.78
N ASP A 138 2.23 -7.01 16.53
CA ASP A 138 0.85 -6.71 16.86
C ASP A 138 0.05 -8.01 17.08
N VAL A 139 -1.13 -7.91 17.68
CA VAL A 139 -2.06 -9.02 17.86
C VAL A 139 -3.43 -8.68 17.32
N LYS A 140 -3.98 -9.54 16.48
CA LYS A 140 -5.33 -9.42 15.95
C LYS A 140 -6.27 -10.49 16.50
N LYS A 141 -7.33 -10.06 17.17
CA LYS A 141 -8.40 -10.96 17.61
C LYS A 141 -9.30 -11.34 16.43
N LEU A 142 -9.50 -12.63 16.25
CA LEU A 142 -10.45 -13.20 15.29
C LEU A 142 -11.51 -14.00 16.02
N GLY A 143 -12.77 -13.84 15.64
CA GLY A 143 -13.84 -14.71 16.12
C GLY A 143 -13.59 -16.15 15.69
N ARG A 144 -13.78 -17.12 16.59
CA ARG A 144 -13.74 -18.53 16.26
C ARG A 144 -14.89 -18.91 15.34
N ILE A 145 -14.60 -19.79 14.40
CA ILE A 145 -15.60 -20.39 13.52
C ILE A 145 -15.95 -21.75 14.13
N ARG A 146 -17.20 -21.92 14.56
CA ARG A 146 -17.65 -23.14 15.21
C ARG A 146 -18.24 -24.13 14.22
N ASP A 147 -19.30 -23.69 13.51
CA ASP A 147 -20.04 -24.53 12.58
C ASP A 147 -20.46 -23.70 11.35
N GLY A 148 -19.77 -23.91 10.21
CA GLY A 148 -20.10 -23.33 8.91
C GLY A 148 -19.64 -21.89 8.70
N ALA A 149 -19.86 -21.41 7.48
CA ALA A 149 -19.50 -20.08 7.06
C ALA A 149 -20.16 -19.00 7.93
N GLY A 150 -19.37 -18.23 8.69
CA GLY A 150 -19.87 -17.20 9.59
C GLY A 150 -20.74 -16.15 8.89
N HIS A 151 -21.39 -15.27 9.65
CA HIS A 151 -22.32 -14.24 9.18
C HIS A 151 -21.80 -13.38 8.01
N ARG A 152 -20.51 -13.26 7.83
CA ARG A 152 -19.88 -12.52 6.71
C ARG A 152 -20.05 -13.22 5.37
N ALA A 153 -20.12 -14.54 5.36
CA ALA A 153 -20.30 -15.32 4.15
C ALA A 153 -21.79 -15.52 3.81
N THR A 154 -22.66 -15.58 4.82
CA THR A 154 -24.07 -15.90 4.62
C THR A 154 -24.98 -14.68 4.50
N ALA A 155 -24.43 -13.45 4.64
CA ALA A 155 -25.19 -12.19 4.73
C ALA A 155 -26.33 -12.18 5.80
N LYS A 156 -26.62 -13.31 6.42
CA LYS A 156 -27.57 -13.40 7.53
C LYS A 156 -26.91 -12.81 8.76
N ARG A 157 -27.24 -11.58 9.10
CA ARG A 157 -27.04 -11.08 10.46
C ARG A 157 -27.84 -11.99 11.39
N GLY A 158 -27.21 -13.06 11.88
CA GLY A 158 -27.75 -13.82 12.97
C GLY A 158 -28.02 -12.81 14.09
N ARG A 159 -29.27 -12.71 14.52
CA ARG A 159 -29.56 -12.02 15.79
C ARG A 159 -28.64 -12.64 16.82
N TYR A 160 -27.67 -11.85 17.28
CA TYR A 160 -26.85 -12.20 18.43
C TYR A 160 -27.78 -12.23 19.64
N THR A 161 -28.54 -13.31 19.78
CA THR A 161 -29.27 -13.59 21.00
C THR A 161 -28.21 -14.07 21.97
N GLY A 162 -27.76 -13.17 22.84
CA GLY A 162 -26.88 -13.51 23.94
C GLY A 162 -27.35 -14.76 24.61
N ARG A 163 -26.46 -15.73 24.85
CA ARG A 163 -26.68 -16.99 25.51
C ARG A 163 -27.79 -17.84 24.86
N ARG A 164 -27.50 -18.46 23.73
CA ARG A 164 -28.25 -19.63 23.30
C ARG A 164 -28.11 -20.70 24.39
N ARG A 165 -29.19 -20.99 25.05
CA ARG A 165 -29.32 -22.21 25.87
C ARG A 165 -29.65 -23.37 24.92
N ASP A 166 -29.09 -24.55 25.19
CA ASP A 166 -29.53 -25.78 24.52
C ASP A 166 -30.92 -26.22 25.03
N ALA A 167 -31.43 -27.29 24.47
CA ALA A 167 -32.73 -27.85 24.88
C ALA A 167 -32.79 -28.24 26.38
N ALA A 168 -31.64 -28.43 27.03
CA ALA A 168 -31.49 -28.69 28.45
C ALA A 168 -31.32 -27.42 29.30
N GLY A 169 -31.43 -26.22 28.69
CA GLY A 169 -31.29 -24.95 29.39
C GLY A 169 -29.84 -24.56 29.73
N ILE A 170 -28.83 -25.33 29.27
CA ILE A 170 -27.42 -25.08 29.52
C ILE A 170 -26.94 -23.97 28.58
N ALA A 171 -26.31 -22.95 29.15
CA ALA A 171 -25.72 -21.85 28.35
C ALA A 171 -24.67 -22.38 27.40
N ARG A 172 -24.93 -22.36 26.09
CA ARG A 172 -23.92 -22.65 25.10
C ARG A 172 -22.85 -21.55 25.16
N GLY A 173 -21.63 -21.95 25.52
CA GLY A 173 -20.50 -21.05 25.68
C GLY A 173 -20.33 -20.14 24.46
N THR A 174 -19.92 -18.89 24.70
CA THR A 174 -19.55 -17.96 23.63
C THR A 174 -18.51 -18.60 22.74
N VAL A 175 -18.60 -18.39 21.43
CA VAL A 175 -17.72 -19.02 20.44
C VAL A 175 -16.24 -18.69 20.70
N GLY A 176 -15.97 -17.61 21.43
CA GLY A 176 -14.61 -17.20 21.84
C GLY A 176 -13.80 -16.58 20.72
N TRP A 177 -12.53 -16.34 21.03
CA TRP A 177 -11.59 -15.66 20.16
C TRP A 177 -10.36 -16.51 19.90
N GLU A 178 -9.72 -16.29 18.77
CA GLU A 178 -8.35 -16.71 18.44
C GLU A 178 -7.50 -15.46 18.31
N TYR A 179 -6.24 -15.57 18.67
CA TYR A 179 -5.31 -14.45 18.73
C TYR A 179 -4.23 -14.67 17.71
N VAL A 180 -4.23 -13.85 16.67
CA VAL A 180 -3.24 -13.90 15.60
C VAL A 180 -2.10 -12.96 15.98
N HIS A 181 -0.99 -13.53 16.38
CA HIS A 181 0.23 -12.80 16.67
C HIS A 181 1.03 -12.60 15.39
N ILE A 182 1.52 -11.41 15.17
CA ILE A 182 2.10 -10.97 13.90
C ILE A 182 3.43 -10.28 14.17
N ALA A 183 4.44 -10.62 13.40
CA ALA A 183 5.70 -9.90 13.33
C ALA A 183 6.00 -9.58 11.86
N ILE A 184 6.40 -8.35 11.56
CA ILE A 184 6.72 -7.92 10.20
C ILE A 184 7.98 -7.05 10.20
N ASP A 185 8.93 -7.38 9.35
CA ASP A 185 10.14 -6.59 9.17
C ASP A 185 9.86 -5.28 8.42
N ASP A 186 10.42 -4.18 8.93
CA ASP A 186 10.20 -2.84 8.39
C ASP A 186 10.77 -2.66 6.99
N ALA A 187 11.97 -3.17 6.71
CA ALA A 187 12.67 -2.98 5.45
C ALA A 187 12.15 -3.90 4.34
N THR A 188 11.93 -5.18 4.65
CA THR A 188 11.58 -6.20 3.65
C THR A 188 10.10 -6.51 3.58
N ARG A 189 9.33 -6.20 4.62
CA ARG A 189 7.94 -6.65 4.83
C ARG A 189 7.82 -8.17 5.03
N LEU A 190 8.93 -8.87 5.27
CA LEU A 190 8.90 -10.29 5.61
C LEU A 190 8.05 -10.50 6.87
N ALA A 191 7.07 -11.38 6.78
CA ALA A 191 6.10 -11.56 7.84
C ALA A 191 6.20 -12.95 8.47
N TYR A 192 6.02 -13.00 9.78
CA TYR A 192 5.82 -14.20 10.57
C TYR A 192 4.53 -14.11 11.38
N VAL A 193 3.73 -15.17 11.37
CA VAL A 193 2.38 -15.15 11.96
C VAL A 193 2.09 -16.47 12.65
N GLU A 194 1.47 -16.39 13.83
CA GLU A 194 0.94 -17.54 14.54
C GLU A 194 -0.47 -17.28 15.07
N VAL A 195 -1.31 -18.31 15.06
CA VAL A 195 -2.61 -18.28 15.76
C VAL A 195 -2.44 -18.95 17.13
N LEU A 196 -2.61 -18.17 18.19
CA LEU A 196 -2.37 -18.62 19.56
C LEU A 196 -3.67 -18.53 20.39
N ALA A 197 -3.65 -19.17 21.56
CA ALA A 197 -4.81 -19.31 22.42
C ALA A 197 -5.23 -17.99 23.09
N ASP A 198 -4.28 -17.12 23.37
CA ASP A 198 -4.50 -15.86 24.07
C ASP A 198 -3.46 -14.79 23.69
N GLU A 199 -3.58 -13.60 24.27
CA GLU A 199 -2.65 -12.49 24.16
C GLU A 199 -1.90 -12.21 25.49
N LYS A 200 -1.77 -13.21 26.37
CA LYS A 200 -1.06 -13.02 27.63
C LYS A 200 0.42 -12.73 27.44
N ALA A 201 1.02 -12.11 28.43
CA ALA A 201 2.44 -11.73 28.38
C ALA A 201 3.37 -12.94 28.14
N THR A 202 3.08 -14.10 28.77
CA THR A 202 3.84 -15.34 28.55
C THR A 202 3.71 -15.84 27.10
N THR A 203 2.52 -15.78 26.55
CA THR A 203 2.24 -16.14 25.14
C THR A 203 2.97 -15.20 24.17
N ALA A 204 2.91 -13.89 24.43
CA ALA A 204 3.62 -12.89 23.63
C ALA A 204 5.15 -13.06 23.68
N VAL A 205 5.73 -13.42 24.83
CA VAL A 205 7.15 -13.74 24.97
C VAL A 205 7.52 -15.00 24.20
N GLY A 206 6.68 -16.05 24.29
CA GLY A 206 6.88 -17.27 23.50
C GLY A 206 6.85 -16.98 21.99
N PHE A 207 5.89 -16.20 21.53
CA PHE A 207 5.82 -15.74 20.14
C PHE A 207 7.06 -14.93 19.74
N LEU A 208 7.49 -13.96 20.56
CA LEU A 208 8.68 -13.15 20.27
C LEU A 208 9.92 -14.02 20.03
N ARG A 209 10.16 -15.02 20.91
CA ARG A 209 11.31 -15.92 20.76
C ARG A 209 11.27 -16.69 19.44
N ARG A 210 10.11 -17.23 19.07
CA ARG A 210 9.95 -17.96 17.80
C ARG A 210 10.04 -17.04 16.58
N ALA A 211 9.52 -15.82 16.67
CA ALA A 211 9.67 -14.81 15.62
C ALA A 211 11.16 -14.46 15.40
N VAL A 212 11.91 -14.23 16.48
CA VAL A 212 13.37 -13.97 16.38
C VAL A 212 14.10 -15.15 15.75
N ALA A 213 13.78 -16.39 16.15
CA ALA A 213 14.36 -17.60 15.56
C ALA A 213 14.01 -17.73 14.06
N HIS A 214 12.76 -17.40 13.69
CA HIS A 214 12.34 -17.39 12.30
C HIS A 214 13.16 -16.40 11.47
N TYR A 215 13.33 -15.16 11.93
CA TYR A 215 14.14 -14.16 11.24
C TYR A 215 15.62 -14.57 11.17
N ALA A 216 16.15 -15.16 12.23
CA ALA A 216 17.53 -15.70 12.24
C ALA A 216 17.74 -16.77 11.18
N GLY A 217 16.71 -17.60 10.88
CA GLY A 217 16.74 -18.59 9.80
C GLY A 217 16.89 -17.96 8.39
N TYR A 218 16.62 -16.67 8.25
CA TYR A 218 16.87 -15.89 7.01
C TYR A 218 18.14 -15.01 7.10
N GLY A 219 18.97 -15.20 8.13
CA GLY A 219 20.16 -14.37 8.35
C GLY A 219 19.85 -12.98 8.90
N ILE A 220 18.61 -12.73 9.34
CA ILE A 220 18.18 -11.43 9.86
C ILE A 220 18.38 -11.38 11.36
N LYS A 221 19.25 -10.48 11.84
CA LYS A 221 19.40 -10.17 13.26
C LYS A 221 18.41 -9.09 13.67
N VAL A 222 17.52 -9.39 14.61
CA VAL A 222 16.55 -8.42 15.12
C VAL A 222 17.24 -7.47 16.10
N GLU A 223 17.28 -6.19 15.78
CA GLU A 223 17.89 -5.13 16.62
C GLU A 223 16.84 -4.40 17.46
N GLN A 224 15.72 -4.06 16.86
CA GLN A 224 14.64 -3.31 17.53
C GLN A 224 13.28 -3.94 17.22
N LEU A 225 12.36 -3.81 18.15
CA LEU A 225 10.96 -4.10 17.90
C LEU A 225 10.07 -2.94 18.32
N ILE A 226 8.95 -2.78 17.63
CA ILE A 226 7.92 -1.81 17.99
C ILE A 226 6.59 -2.51 18.21
N THR A 227 5.90 -2.15 19.30
CA THR A 227 4.58 -2.64 19.65
C THR A 227 3.66 -1.48 19.99
N ASP A 228 2.38 -1.74 20.12
CA ASP A 228 1.45 -0.85 20.80
C ASP A 228 1.70 -0.86 22.32
N ASN A 229 0.82 -0.18 23.08
CA ASN A 229 0.85 -0.16 24.54
C ASN A 229 -0.05 -1.23 25.17
N GLY A 230 -0.30 -2.34 24.47
CA GLY A 230 -1.10 -3.45 24.98
C GLY A 230 -0.48 -4.08 26.25
N SER A 231 -1.33 -4.61 27.12
CA SER A 231 -0.90 -5.18 28.42
C SER A 231 0.22 -6.22 28.33
N PRO A 232 0.27 -7.12 27.31
CA PRO A 232 1.38 -8.08 27.22
C PRO A 232 2.73 -7.40 27.01
N TYR A 233 2.77 -6.31 26.27
CA TYR A 233 4.02 -5.63 25.87
C TYR A 233 4.57 -4.68 26.95
N ILE A 234 3.72 -4.21 27.87
CA ILE A 234 4.17 -3.39 29.00
C ILE A 234 4.62 -4.22 30.21
N SER A 235 4.49 -5.54 30.12
CA SER A 235 4.81 -6.45 31.22
C SER A 235 6.32 -6.57 31.46
N THR A 236 6.70 -6.79 32.72
CA THR A 236 8.09 -7.00 33.11
C THR A 236 8.72 -8.20 32.41
N ILE A 237 7.96 -9.30 32.23
CA ILE A 237 8.50 -10.49 31.55
C ILE A 237 8.81 -10.24 30.08
N HIS A 238 8.02 -9.41 29.40
CA HIS A 238 8.31 -9.01 28.01
C HIS A 238 9.57 -8.13 27.94
N ALA A 239 9.73 -7.19 28.87
CA ALA A 239 10.92 -6.35 28.95
C ALA A 239 12.18 -7.18 29.23
N LEU A 240 12.10 -8.17 30.14
CA LEU A 240 13.19 -9.10 30.41
C LEU A 240 13.54 -9.97 29.19
N ALA A 241 12.52 -10.45 28.46
CA ALA A 241 12.72 -11.23 27.23
C ALA A 241 13.43 -10.40 26.15
N CYS A 242 13.02 -9.16 25.92
CA CYS A 242 13.69 -8.25 24.99
C CYS A 242 15.15 -8.02 25.37
N ARG A 243 15.41 -7.80 26.68
CA ARG A 243 16.78 -7.60 27.20
C ARG A 243 17.64 -8.85 27.00
N ALA A 244 17.09 -10.04 27.30
CA ALA A 244 17.79 -11.32 27.10
C ALA A 244 18.11 -11.62 25.63
N LEU A 245 17.31 -11.13 24.72
CA LEU A 245 17.52 -11.24 23.28
C LEU A 245 18.37 -10.09 22.70
N ALA A 246 18.85 -9.16 23.53
CA ALA A 246 19.55 -7.94 23.12
C ALA A 246 18.76 -7.08 22.12
N ILE A 247 17.43 -7.03 22.26
CA ILE A 247 16.51 -6.30 21.40
C ILE A 247 16.05 -5.03 22.11
N ARG A 248 16.15 -3.88 21.44
CA ARG A 248 15.59 -2.61 21.91
C ARG A 248 14.09 -2.58 21.67
N HIS A 249 13.30 -2.51 22.73
CA HIS A 249 11.85 -2.40 22.63
C HIS A 249 11.39 -0.94 22.56
N LEU A 250 10.68 -0.59 21.49
CA LEU A 250 10.03 0.68 21.25
C LEU A 250 8.51 0.51 21.43
N ARG A 251 7.84 1.51 21.98
CA ARG A 251 6.39 1.54 22.08
C ARG A 251 5.83 2.72 21.31
N THR A 252 4.66 2.55 20.70
CA THR A 252 3.97 3.64 20.03
C THR A 252 3.64 4.74 21.02
N ARG A 253 3.76 6.01 20.61
CA ARG A 253 3.31 7.13 21.44
C ARG A 253 1.78 7.10 21.57
N PRO A 254 1.21 7.44 22.73
CA PRO A 254 -0.24 7.60 22.87
C PRO A 254 -0.80 8.51 21.77
N TYR A 255 -1.95 8.16 21.23
CA TYR A 255 -2.65 8.89 20.16
C TYR A 255 -1.89 9.04 18.82
N ARG A 256 -0.77 8.32 18.63
CA ARG A 256 -0.07 8.23 17.34
C ARG A 256 0.07 6.79 16.85
N PRO A 257 -1.04 6.11 16.50
CA PRO A 257 -1.02 4.72 16.02
C PRO A 257 -0.25 4.55 14.70
N GLN A 258 -0.03 5.63 13.97
CA GLN A 258 0.69 5.62 12.69
C GLN A 258 2.11 5.02 12.76
N THR A 259 2.71 4.97 13.95
CA THR A 259 4.04 4.39 14.15
C THR A 259 4.04 2.87 14.00
N ASN A 260 2.92 2.16 14.20
CA ASN A 260 2.78 0.72 13.90
C ASN A 260 2.04 0.44 12.58
N GLY A 261 1.98 1.41 11.69
CA GLY A 261 1.19 1.36 10.45
C GLY A 261 1.55 0.21 9.50
N LYS A 262 2.75 -0.38 9.61
CA LYS A 262 3.15 -1.53 8.80
C LYS A 262 2.48 -2.82 9.27
N ALA A 263 2.41 -3.05 10.59
CA ALA A 263 1.63 -4.15 11.14
C ALA A 263 0.13 -3.99 10.84
N GLU A 264 -0.44 -2.79 11.02
CA GLU A 264 -1.84 -2.51 10.70
C GLU A 264 -2.14 -2.77 9.21
N ARG A 265 -1.26 -2.34 8.31
CA ARG A 265 -1.40 -2.58 6.88
C ARG A 265 -1.30 -4.06 6.54
N PHE A 266 -0.39 -4.79 7.17
CA PHE A 266 -0.27 -6.23 7.03
C PHE A 266 -1.54 -6.93 7.51
N ILE A 267 -2.04 -6.58 8.70
CA ILE A 267 -3.28 -7.12 9.26
C ILE A 267 -4.44 -6.95 8.26
N ARG A 268 -4.61 -5.77 7.68
CA ARG A 268 -5.66 -5.54 6.67
C ARG A 268 -5.50 -6.47 5.46
N THR A 269 -4.28 -6.67 4.98
CA THR A 269 -3.97 -7.58 3.87
C THR A 269 -4.27 -9.03 4.25
N MET A 270 -3.86 -9.45 5.43
CA MET A 270 -4.07 -10.79 5.98
C MET A 270 -5.57 -11.09 6.18
N LEU A 271 -6.32 -10.13 6.71
CA LEU A 271 -7.77 -10.29 6.88
C LEU A 271 -8.48 -10.50 5.55
N GLY A 272 -8.15 -9.72 4.52
CA GLY A 272 -8.77 -9.84 3.19
C GLY A 272 -8.29 -11.04 2.40
N GLY A 273 -7.02 -11.45 2.56
CA GLY A 273 -6.43 -12.52 1.76
C GLY A 273 -6.50 -13.91 2.41
N TRP A 274 -6.55 -13.99 3.73
CA TRP A 274 -6.62 -15.25 4.46
C TRP A 274 -7.86 -15.34 5.33
N ALA A 275 -7.95 -14.55 6.41
CA ALA A 275 -8.96 -14.79 7.46
C ALA A 275 -10.41 -14.72 6.95
N TYR A 276 -10.64 -13.91 5.91
CA TYR A 276 -11.94 -13.72 5.25
C TYR A 276 -11.84 -13.86 3.72
N GLY A 277 -10.72 -14.32 3.20
CA GLY A 277 -10.48 -14.51 1.77
C GLY A 277 -11.18 -15.74 1.19
N ALA A 278 -11.56 -16.69 2.05
CA ALA A 278 -12.32 -17.88 1.72
C ALA A 278 -13.41 -18.14 2.76
N ILE A 279 -14.33 -19.01 2.41
CA ILE A 279 -15.39 -19.50 3.32
C ILE A 279 -14.86 -20.73 4.04
N TYR A 280 -14.50 -20.58 5.30
CA TYR A 280 -14.05 -21.68 6.15
C TYR A 280 -15.20 -22.27 6.95
N ARG A 281 -15.21 -23.59 7.08
CA ARG A 281 -16.22 -24.33 7.87
C ARG A 281 -15.91 -24.34 9.36
N SER A 282 -14.62 -24.19 9.71
CA SER A 282 -14.15 -24.22 11.09
C SER A 282 -12.88 -23.40 11.28
N SER A 283 -12.55 -23.04 12.53
CA SER A 283 -11.29 -22.39 12.88
C SER A 283 -10.05 -23.24 12.53
N PRO A 284 -10.01 -24.57 12.79
CA PRO A 284 -8.89 -25.39 12.35
C PRO A 284 -8.64 -25.32 10.84
N GLU A 285 -9.69 -25.38 10.00
CA GLU A 285 -9.56 -25.25 8.55
C GLU A 285 -8.94 -23.90 8.15
N ARG A 286 -9.43 -22.80 8.75
CA ARG A 286 -8.84 -21.47 8.54
C ARG A 286 -7.37 -21.43 8.93
N ASN A 287 -7.04 -22.00 10.07
CA ASN A 287 -5.68 -21.95 10.62
C ASN A 287 -4.70 -22.79 9.79
N THR A 288 -5.14 -23.94 9.27
CA THR A 288 -4.35 -24.75 8.32
C THR A 288 -4.03 -23.98 7.04
N ALA A 289 -4.95 -23.19 6.54
CA ALA A 289 -4.73 -22.36 5.34
C ALA A 289 -3.73 -21.21 5.55
N LEU A 290 -3.40 -20.84 6.80
CA LEU A 290 -2.49 -19.73 7.10
C LEU A 290 -1.10 -19.96 6.53
N ALA A 291 -0.54 -21.15 6.68
CA ALA A 291 0.83 -21.47 6.23
C ALA A 291 1.00 -21.24 4.73
N GLY A 292 0.07 -21.75 3.91
CA GLY A 292 0.08 -21.56 2.46
C GLY A 292 -0.10 -20.11 2.04
N TRP A 293 -0.99 -19.39 2.74
CA TRP A 293 -1.18 -17.97 2.48
C TRP A 293 0.05 -17.13 2.87
N LEU A 294 0.72 -17.44 3.97
CA LEU A 294 1.91 -16.75 4.43
C LEU A 294 3.10 -17.00 3.49
N ASP A 295 3.24 -18.23 3.00
CA ASP A 295 4.23 -18.56 1.96
C ASP A 295 3.98 -17.74 0.68
N PHE A 296 2.73 -17.71 0.19
CA PHE A 296 2.35 -16.85 -0.93
C PHE A 296 2.67 -15.38 -0.67
N TYR A 297 2.33 -14.84 0.52
CA TYR A 297 2.60 -13.47 0.90
C TYR A 297 4.10 -13.14 0.85
N ASN A 298 4.93 -14.00 1.44
CA ASN A 298 6.36 -13.76 1.55
C ASN A 298 7.13 -14.01 0.23
N ARG A 299 6.70 -14.99 -0.59
CA ARG A 299 7.45 -15.41 -1.79
C ARG A 299 6.92 -14.90 -3.11
N ARG A 300 5.62 -14.62 -3.20
CA ARG A 300 4.97 -14.38 -4.51
C ARG A 300 4.18 -13.10 -4.59
N ARG A 301 3.62 -12.62 -3.47
CA ARG A 301 2.76 -11.45 -3.49
C ARG A 301 3.55 -10.18 -3.83
N PRO A 302 3.20 -9.44 -4.93
CA PRO A 302 3.84 -8.17 -5.24
C PRO A 302 3.38 -7.07 -4.27
N HIS A 303 4.33 -6.27 -3.79
CA HIS A 303 4.09 -5.15 -2.89
C HIS A 303 4.42 -3.83 -3.55
N GLY A 304 3.46 -2.91 -3.64
CA GLY A 304 3.67 -1.59 -4.25
C GLY A 304 4.77 -0.76 -3.56
N ALA A 305 4.96 -0.93 -2.23
CA ALA A 305 6.02 -0.27 -1.49
C ALA A 305 7.42 -0.87 -1.75
N LEU A 306 7.49 -2.08 -2.30
CA LEU A 306 8.73 -2.80 -2.63
C LEU A 306 8.97 -2.88 -4.15
N SER A 307 8.55 -1.85 -4.90
CA SER A 307 8.65 -1.84 -6.37
C SER A 307 8.02 -3.07 -7.02
N HIS A 308 6.86 -3.50 -6.48
CA HIS A 308 6.12 -4.70 -6.90
C HIS A 308 6.86 -6.04 -6.70
N LYS A 309 7.87 -6.08 -5.83
CA LYS A 309 8.56 -7.32 -5.46
C LYS A 309 7.94 -7.96 -4.22
N PRO A 310 8.02 -9.30 -4.07
CA PRO A 310 7.64 -9.96 -2.83
C PRO A 310 8.71 -9.74 -1.74
N PRO A 311 8.35 -9.90 -0.45
CA PRO A 311 9.24 -9.69 0.69
C PRO A 311 10.58 -10.42 0.59
N LEU A 312 10.60 -11.70 0.22
CA LEU A 312 11.84 -12.49 0.11
C LEU A 312 12.72 -12.03 -1.05
N ALA A 313 12.16 -11.59 -2.18
CA ALA A 313 12.98 -11.03 -3.26
C ALA A 313 13.63 -9.71 -2.80
N ARG A 314 12.91 -8.88 -2.03
CA ARG A 314 13.49 -7.66 -1.42
C ARG A 314 14.59 -7.99 -0.43
N LEU A 315 14.43 -9.03 0.40
CA LEU A 315 15.46 -9.48 1.33
C LEU A 315 16.74 -9.89 0.59
N ASN A 316 16.61 -10.69 -0.46
CA ASN A 316 17.76 -11.12 -1.26
C ASN A 316 18.51 -9.94 -1.89
N GLU A 317 17.79 -8.91 -2.36
CA GLU A 317 18.42 -7.70 -2.87
C GLU A 317 19.23 -6.97 -1.80
N LEU A 318 18.64 -6.77 -0.63
CA LEU A 318 19.32 -6.07 0.46
C LEU A 318 20.54 -6.84 0.96
N ASN A 319 20.46 -8.17 1.04
CA ASN A 319 21.58 -9.01 1.43
C ASN A 319 22.71 -8.98 0.36
N ASN A 320 22.37 -8.96 -0.92
CA ASN A 320 23.36 -8.84 -2.00
C ASN A 320 24.05 -7.48 -1.99
N LEU A 321 23.32 -6.40 -1.71
CA LEU A 321 23.89 -5.06 -1.58
C LEU A 321 24.85 -4.97 -0.39
N LEU A 322 24.50 -5.58 0.75
CA LEU A 322 25.35 -5.61 1.95
C LEU A 322 26.59 -6.49 1.75
N GLY A 323 26.49 -7.59 0.99
CA GLY A 323 27.60 -8.49 0.68
C GLY A 323 28.59 -7.92 -0.35
N SER A 324 28.23 -6.88 -1.11
CA SER A 324 29.13 -6.22 -2.08
C SER A 324 30.06 -5.18 -1.45
N TYR A 325 29.89 -4.89 -0.15
CA TYR A 325 30.70 -3.92 0.60
C TYR A 325 31.54 -4.55 1.72
N SER A 326 31.62 -5.89 1.79
CA SER A 326 32.44 -6.64 2.78
C SER A 326 33.73 -7.19 2.18
#